data_93a834825fac594ce9a0311e3ec9c805
#
_entry.id   93a834825fac594ce9a0311e3ec9c805
#
_cell.length_a   1.000
_cell.length_b   1.000
_cell.length_c   1.000
_cell.angle_alpha   90.00
_cell.angle_beta   90.00
_cell.angle_gamma   90.00
#
_symmetry.space_group_name_H-M   'P 1'
#
loop_
_entity.id
_entity.type
_entity.pdbx_description
1 polymer ?
#
loop_
_entity_poly.entity_id
_entity_poly.type
_entity_poly.pdbx_seq_one_letter_code
_entity_poly.pdbx_strand_id
1 'polypeptide(L)'
;MGRYVKGLLQSLLQYIKDQDPDKVSSAVASSLDTVAEMELLQAPGLSFLLPEQFSEYPRLTGRAIVEFTIVKPNGATFTPKAGEEPKNVAKIQVVVDGFSAPLTAGNFAKLVIDGAYDGTKVDFANQAILSEDGQSKIGNSLPLEIMPAGQFEPLYRTTLSVQDGELPVLPLSVYGAVAMAHNADSEDFSAPSQFFFYLYDKKNSGLGGICFEEGQFSVFGYTTEGREILSQIESGDVIQSAKLLQGRERLLLPSH
;
A
#
# COMPACT_ATOMS: atom_id res chain seq x y z
N MET A 1 6.88 1.26 -27.96
CA MET A 1 6.44 0.37 -26.89
C MET A 1 6.79 -1.10 -27.12
N GLY A 2 6.32 -1.78 -28.15
CA GLY A 2 6.60 -3.22 -28.37
C GLY A 2 8.08 -3.62 -28.51
N ARG A 3 8.96 -2.73 -28.99
CA ARG A 3 10.41 -2.98 -29.05
C ARG A 3 11.06 -2.94 -27.67
N TYR A 4 10.59 -2.10 -26.77
CA TYR A 4 11.11 -1.96 -25.40
C TYR A 4 10.77 -3.19 -24.55
N VAL A 5 9.50 -3.61 -24.56
CA VAL A 5 9.04 -4.83 -23.86
C VAL A 5 9.79 -6.07 -24.37
N LYS A 6 10.01 -6.19 -25.70
CA LYS A 6 10.79 -7.29 -26.27
C LYS A 6 12.24 -7.29 -25.77
N GLY A 7 12.85 -6.10 -25.62
CA GLY A 7 14.21 -5.96 -25.08
C GLY A 7 14.30 -6.41 -23.61
N LEU A 8 13.34 -6.02 -22.77
CA LEU A 8 13.28 -6.44 -21.37
C LEU A 8 13.15 -7.95 -21.21
N LEU A 9 12.25 -8.57 -21.98
CA LEU A 9 12.08 -10.03 -21.97
C LEU A 9 13.35 -10.77 -22.46
N GLN A 10 14.06 -10.25 -23.45
CA GLN A 10 15.32 -10.82 -23.90
C GLN A 10 16.41 -10.73 -22.83
N SER A 11 16.51 -9.60 -22.13
CA SER A 11 17.45 -9.42 -21.03
C SER A 11 17.13 -10.38 -19.87
N LEU A 12 15.86 -10.53 -19.52
CA LEU A 12 15.42 -11.47 -18.48
C LEU A 12 15.80 -12.92 -18.84
N LEU A 13 15.55 -13.35 -20.09
CA LEU A 13 15.94 -14.67 -20.56
C LEU A 13 17.46 -14.88 -20.50
N GLN A 14 18.25 -13.85 -20.79
CA GLN A 14 19.71 -13.94 -20.71
C GLN A 14 20.16 -14.09 -19.24
N TYR A 15 19.62 -13.29 -18.31
CA TYR A 15 19.98 -13.38 -16.88
C TYR A 15 19.58 -14.72 -16.26
N ILE A 16 18.48 -15.33 -16.70
CA ILE A 16 18.10 -16.69 -16.30
C ILE A 16 19.14 -17.71 -16.79
N LYS A 17 19.63 -17.59 -18.04
CA LYS A 17 20.67 -18.47 -18.58
C LYS A 17 22.01 -18.31 -17.85
N ASP A 18 22.33 -17.07 -17.47
CA ASP A 18 23.54 -16.73 -16.74
C ASP A 18 23.46 -17.12 -15.24
N GLN A 19 22.32 -17.63 -14.78
CA GLN A 19 22.05 -18.03 -13.38
C GLN A 19 22.34 -16.90 -12.37
N ASP A 20 22.06 -15.64 -12.73
CA ASP A 20 22.26 -14.46 -11.89
C ASP A 20 20.92 -14.07 -11.21
N PRO A 21 20.65 -14.50 -9.97
CA PRO A 21 19.36 -14.30 -9.31
C PRO A 21 19.06 -12.84 -9.04
N ASP A 22 20.06 -12.00 -8.78
CA ASP A 22 19.87 -10.58 -8.48
C ASP A 22 19.44 -9.82 -9.74
N LYS A 23 20.07 -10.09 -10.86
CA LYS A 23 19.67 -9.51 -12.16
C LYS A 23 18.32 -10.04 -12.63
N VAL A 24 18.01 -11.31 -12.39
CA VAL A 24 16.70 -11.89 -12.69
C VAL A 24 15.62 -11.15 -11.87
N SER A 25 15.82 -11.00 -10.57
CA SER A 25 14.87 -10.31 -9.69
C SER A 25 14.62 -8.86 -10.12
N SER A 26 15.70 -8.13 -10.40
CA SER A 26 15.63 -6.74 -10.87
C SER A 26 14.95 -6.63 -12.25
N ALA A 27 15.24 -7.54 -13.18
CA ALA A 27 14.62 -7.55 -14.51
C ALA A 27 13.13 -7.93 -14.46
N VAL A 28 12.73 -8.83 -13.55
CA VAL A 28 11.32 -9.16 -13.31
C VAL A 28 10.58 -7.92 -12.79
N ALA A 29 11.11 -7.25 -11.77
CA ALA A 29 10.50 -6.04 -11.20
C ALA A 29 10.31 -4.96 -12.28
N SER A 30 11.36 -4.65 -13.06
CA SER A 30 11.29 -3.67 -14.16
C SER A 30 10.30 -4.07 -15.27
N SER A 31 10.17 -5.38 -15.54
CA SER A 31 9.21 -5.87 -16.53
C SER A 31 7.77 -5.73 -16.03
N LEU A 32 7.53 -6.00 -14.75
CA LEU A 32 6.21 -5.82 -14.13
C LEU A 32 5.80 -4.35 -14.08
N ASP A 33 6.74 -3.44 -13.77
CA ASP A 33 6.48 -2.00 -13.82
C ASP A 33 6.06 -1.55 -15.22
N THR A 34 6.75 -2.05 -16.25
CA THR A 34 6.39 -1.74 -17.65
C THR A 34 5.02 -2.29 -18.04
N VAL A 35 4.68 -3.51 -17.59
CA VAL A 35 3.35 -4.10 -17.82
C VAL A 35 2.30 -3.26 -17.12
N ALA A 36 2.53 -2.84 -15.88
CA ALA A 36 1.62 -1.99 -15.13
C ALA A 36 1.38 -0.63 -15.83
N GLU A 37 2.44 0.00 -16.39
CA GLU A 37 2.30 1.21 -17.20
C GLU A 37 1.43 0.97 -18.47
N MET A 38 1.59 -0.19 -19.11
CA MET A 38 0.78 -0.54 -20.29
C MET A 38 -0.69 -0.77 -19.91
N GLU A 39 -0.96 -1.43 -18.80
CA GLU A 39 -2.32 -1.63 -18.28
C GLU A 39 -2.99 -0.29 -17.97
N LEU A 40 -2.25 0.66 -17.37
CA LEU A 40 -2.73 2.03 -17.13
C LEU A 40 -3.17 2.74 -18.42
N LEU A 41 -2.49 2.49 -19.53
CA LEU A 41 -2.85 3.10 -20.83
C LEU A 41 -4.06 2.42 -21.49
N GLN A 42 -4.30 1.15 -21.20
CA GLN A 42 -5.41 0.38 -21.79
C GLN A 42 -6.70 0.47 -20.96
N ALA A 43 -6.60 0.65 -19.66
CA ALA A 43 -7.72 0.75 -18.74
C ALA A 43 -7.71 2.13 -18.06
N PRO A 44 -8.27 3.18 -18.68
CA PRO A 44 -8.29 4.53 -18.13
C PRO A 44 -9.19 4.69 -16.90
N GLY A 45 -9.78 3.62 -16.40
CA GLY A 45 -10.65 3.56 -15.23
C GLY A 45 -10.72 2.19 -14.62
N LEU A 46 -11.67 1.99 -13.71
CA LEU A 46 -11.92 0.69 -13.10
C LEU A 46 -12.49 -0.29 -14.13
N SER A 47 -12.11 -1.56 -14.02
CA SER A 47 -12.60 -2.66 -14.86
C SER A 47 -14.01 -3.14 -14.45
N PHE A 48 -14.57 -2.58 -13.37
CA PHE A 48 -15.88 -2.92 -12.81
C PHE A 48 -16.64 -1.65 -12.39
N LEU A 49 -17.93 -1.80 -12.16
CA LEU A 49 -18.78 -0.72 -11.65
C LEU A 49 -18.85 -0.82 -10.12
N LEU A 50 -18.53 0.29 -9.45
CA LEU A 50 -18.74 0.37 -8.00
C LEU A 50 -20.23 0.32 -7.67
N PRO A 51 -20.64 -0.44 -6.63
CA PRO A 51 -22.02 -0.42 -6.17
C PRO A 51 -22.47 1.00 -5.83
N GLU A 52 -23.71 1.37 -6.19
CA GLU A 52 -24.28 2.70 -6.04
C GLU A 52 -24.22 3.21 -4.59
N GLN A 53 -24.37 2.31 -3.63
CA GLN A 53 -24.25 2.60 -2.19
C GLN A 53 -22.91 3.17 -1.76
N PHE A 54 -21.86 3.06 -2.59
CA PHE A 54 -20.53 3.59 -2.34
C PHE A 54 -20.20 4.84 -3.17
N SER A 55 -21.18 5.41 -3.87
CA SER A 55 -21.01 6.61 -4.69
C SER A 55 -20.53 7.83 -3.89
N GLU A 56 -20.87 7.89 -2.62
CA GLU A 56 -20.51 8.97 -1.68
C GLU A 56 -19.05 8.87 -1.15
N TYR A 57 -18.33 7.82 -1.49
CA TYR A 57 -16.93 7.68 -1.08
C TYR A 57 -15.97 8.22 -2.14
N PRO A 58 -14.87 8.88 -1.74
CA PRO A 58 -13.76 9.13 -2.65
C PRO A 58 -13.26 7.83 -3.24
N ARG A 59 -12.89 7.82 -4.51
CA ARG A 59 -12.36 6.63 -5.17
C ARG A 59 -11.15 6.96 -6.04
N LEU A 60 -10.17 6.09 -6.00
CA LEU A 60 -8.99 6.16 -6.87
C LEU A 60 -9.18 5.18 -8.03
N THR A 61 -9.12 5.67 -9.28
CA THR A 61 -9.35 4.85 -10.48
C THR A 61 -8.04 4.45 -11.17
N GLY A 62 -7.01 4.23 -10.39
CA GLY A 62 -5.68 3.86 -10.86
C GLY A 62 -4.69 3.87 -9.73
N ARG A 63 -3.39 3.95 -10.03
CA ARG A 63 -2.35 4.02 -9.01
C ARG A 63 -1.97 5.45 -8.67
N ALA A 64 -1.57 5.66 -7.43
CA ALA A 64 -1.03 6.91 -6.94
C ALA A 64 0.27 6.66 -6.17
N ILE A 65 1.11 7.69 -6.04
CA ILE A 65 2.34 7.63 -5.23
C ILE A 65 2.22 8.65 -4.12
N VAL A 66 2.42 8.18 -2.90
CA VAL A 66 2.44 9.00 -1.68
C VAL A 66 3.83 8.94 -1.05
N GLU A 67 4.40 10.10 -0.74
CA GLU A 67 5.66 10.24 0.01
C GLU A 67 5.35 10.65 1.44
N PHE A 68 5.87 9.88 2.39
CA PHE A 68 5.89 10.22 3.81
C PHE A 68 7.26 10.77 4.19
N THR A 69 7.27 11.83 4.98
CA THR A 69 8.45 12.31 5.69
C THR A 69 8.28 11.95 7.16
N ILE A 70 9.13 11.05 7.67
CA ILE A 70 9.12 10.60 9.07
C ILE A 70 10.24 11.28 9.81
N VAL A 71 9.96 11.74 11.03
CA VAL A 71 10.92 12.42 11.90
C VAL A 71 11.01 11.68 13.23
N LYS A 72 12.24 11.39 13.64
CA LYS A 72 12.54 10.92 15.01
C LYS A 72 12.62 12.11 15.95
N PRO A 73 11.87 12.10 17.08
CA PRO A 73 11.95 13.15 18.09
C PRO A 73 13.24 13.03 18.93
N ASN A 74 13.47 14.04 19.77
CA ASN A 74 14.47 14.01 20.84
C ASN A 74 15.93 13.74 20.41
N GLY A 75 16.31 14.12 19.17
CA GLY A 75 17.67 13.97 18.66
C GLY A 75 18.05 12.54 18.25
N ALA A 76 17.12 11.59 18.27
CA ALA A 76 17.33 10.29 17.68
C ALA A 76 17.49 10.38 16.16
N THR A 77 18.19 9.44 15.55
CA THR A 77 18.48 9.44 14.12
C THR A 77 18.23 8.08 13.49
N PHE A 78 17.92 8.07 12.20
CA PHE A 78 17.92 6.86 11.38
C PHE A 78 19.37 6.45 11.08
N THR A 79 19.61 5.15 11.00
CA THR A 79 20.90 4.60 10.58
C THR A 79 21.15 5.00 9.13
N PRO A 80 22.27 5.67 8.84
CA PRO A 80 22.55 6.14 7.50
C PRO A 80 22.90 4.98 6.56
N LYS A 81 22.68 5.17 5.26
CA LYS A 81 23.30 4.32 4.25
C LYS A 81 24.82 4.52 4.26
N ALA A 82 25.58 3.55 3.74
CA ALA A 82 27.03 3.64 3.70
C ALA A 82 27.49 4.96 3.04
N GLY A 83 28.23 5.77 3.79
CA GLY A 83 28.75 7.08 3.33
C GLY A 83 27.84 8.28 3.57
N GLU A 84 26.68 8.11 4.19
CA GLU A 84 25.79 9.20 4.57
C GLU A 84 25.92 9.52 6.08
N GLU A 85 25.62 10.77 6.45
CA GLU A 85 25.53 11.16 7.86
C GLU A 85 24.17 10.76 8.46
N PRO A 86 24.11 10.43 9.76
CA PRO A 86 22.87 10.18 10.46
C PRO A 86 21.93 11.40 10.39
N LYS A 87 20.66 11.16 10.06
CA LYS A 87 19.62 12.19 9.99
C LYS A 87 18.43 11.78 10.85
N ASN A 88 17.78 12.75 11.46
CA ASN A 88 16.54 12.51 12.20
C ASN A 88 15.30 12.46 11.28
N VAL A 89 15.48 12.64 9.98
CA VAL A 89 14.42 12.68 8.97
C VAL A 89 14.68 11.59 7.94
N ALA A 90 13.66 10.84 7.59
CA ALA A 90 13.69 9.86 6.51
C ALA A 90 12.45 9.99 5.62
N LYS A 91 12.55 9.50 4.39
CA LYS A 91 11.46 9.48 3.42
C LYS A 91 11.12 8.06 3.05
N ILE A 92 9.82 7.81 2.88
CA ILE A 92 9.25 6.54 2.46
C ILE A 92 8.28 6.84 1.34
N GLN A 93 8.32 6.08 0.23
CA GLN A 93 7.30 6.17 -0.80
C GLN A 93 6.45 4.90 -0.83
N VAL A 94 5.15 5.11 -1.03
CA VAL A 94 4.13 4.08 -1.13
C VAL A 94 3.42 4.21 -2.46
N VAL A 95 3.32 3.12 -3.20
CA VAL A 95 2.37 3.01 -4.31
C VAL A 95 1.03 2.57 -3.76
N VAL A 96 0.01 3.34 -4.05
CA VAL A 96 -1.38 3.11 -3.65
C VAL A 96 -2.16 2.58 -4.85
N ASP A 97 -2.84 1.45 -4.70
CA ASP A 97 -3.51 0.73 -5.78
C ASP A 97 -5.03 0.91 -5.72
N GLY A 98 -5.56 1.79 -6.57
CA GLY A 98 -6.99 2.00 -6.73
C GLY A 98 -7.66 1.03 -7.71
N PHE A 99 -6.91 0.16 -8.39
CA PHE A 99 -7.52 -0.86 -9.25
C PHE A 99 -8.15 -1.97 -8.42
N SER A 100 -7.47 -2.38 -7.33
CA SER A 100 -7.91 -3.48 -6.49
C SER A 100 -8.61 -3.02 -5.21
N ALA A 101 -8.37 -1.77 -4.77
CA ALA A 101 -8.97 -1.20 -3.56
C ALA A 101 -9.37 0.27 -3.78
N PRO A 102 -10.30 0.55 -4.72
CA PRO A 102 -10.62 1.93 -5.14
C PRO A 102 -11.15 2.82 -4.03
N LEU A 103 -11.99 2.32 -3.13
CA LEU A 103 -12.57 3.13 -2.05
C LEU A 103 -11.52 3.42 -0.98
N THR A 104 -10.81 2.39 -0.56
CA THR A 104 -9.76 2.50 0.47
C THR A 104 -8.63 3.41 0.01
N ALA A 105 -8.13 3.18 -1.21
CA ALA A 105 -7.09 3.99 -1.83
C ALA A 105 -7.55 5.44 -2.07
N GLY A 106 -8.80 5.63 -2.47
CA GLY A 106 -9.39 6.95 -2.71
C GLY A 106 -9.54 7.76 -1.43
N ASN A 107 -10.08 7.15 -0.38
CA ASN A 107 -10.20 7.77 0.94
C ASN A 107 -8.81 8.15 1.48
N PHE A 108 -7.85 7.22 1.43
CA PHE A 108 -6.49 7.47 1.88
C PHE A 108 -5.84 8.62 1.10
N ALA A 109 -5.93 8.63 -0.22
CA ALA A 109 -5.37 9.70 -1.06
C ALA A 109 -6.01 11.06 -0.76
N LYS A 110 -7.33 11.09 -0.50
CA LYS A 110 -8.01 12.32 -0.06
C LYS A 110 -7.50 12.81 1.27
N LEU A 111 -7.36 11.94 2.26
CA LEU A 111 -6.82 12.30 3.58
C LEU A 111 -5.39 12.83 3.49
N VAL A 112 -4.55 12.26 2.64
CA VAL A 112 -3.21 12.77 2.35
C VAL A 112 -3.27 14.19 1.78
N ILE A 113 -4.16 14.45 0.82
CA ILE A 113 -4.33 15.79 0.23
C ILE A 113 -4.82 16.80 1.27
N ASP A 114 -5.71 16.37 2.16
CA ASP A 114 -6.27 17.22 3.22
C ASP A 114 -5.26 17.46 4.38
N GLY A 115 -4.08 16.82 4.35
CA GLY A 115 -3.06 16.95 5.40
C GLY A 115 -3.42 16.23 6.70
N ALA A 116 -4.36 15.28 6.66
CA ALA A 116 -4.87 14.60 7.84
C ALA A 116 -3.80 13.81 8.61
N TYR A 117 -2.74 13.43 7.97
CA TYR A 117 -1.63 12.68 8.56
C TYR A 117 -0.45 13.57 9.01
N ASP A 118 -0.47 14.86 8.69
CA ASP A 118 0.63 15.76 9.01
C ASP A 118 0.69 16.01 10.53
N GLY A 119 1.84 15.71 11.12
CA GLY A 119 2.07 15.83 12.56
C GLY A 119 1.55 14.65 13.40
N THR A 120 0.96 13.61 12.80
CA THR A 120 0.49 12.44 13.55
C THR A 120 1.67 11.57 13.98
N LYS A 121 1.55 10.94 15.16
CA LYS A 121 2.52 9.99 15.65
C LYS A 121 2.24 8.60 15.09
N VAL A 122 3.24 7.75 15.19
CA VAL A 122 3.10 6.34 14.91
C VAL A 122 3.39 5.52 16.16
N ASP A 123 2.72 4.38 16.26
CA ASP A 123 2.97 3.35 17.27
C ASP A 123 3.46 2.07 16.62
N PHE A 124 4.39 1.42 17.29
CA PHE A 124 4.90 0.11 16.89
C PHE A 124 4.24 -0.98 17.74
N ALA A 125 3.47 -1.85 17.10
CA ALA A 125 2.81 -2.97 17.76
C ALA A 125 3.03 -4.26 16.96
N ASN A 126 3.61 -5.27 17.57
CA ASN A 126 3.93 -6.56 16.93
C ASN A 126 4.75 -6.38 15.64
N GLN A 127 4.13 -6.62 14.48
CA GLN A 127 4.73 -6.48 13.15
C GLN A 127 4.10 -5.31 12.36
N ALA A 128 3.50 -4.35 13.05
CA ALA A 128 2.82 -3.22 12.41
C ALA A 128 3.34 -1.88 12.96
N ILE A 129 3.50 -0.92 12.06
CA ILE A 129 3.66 0.50 12.38
C ILE A 129 2.33 1.15 12.12
N LEU A 130 1.61 1.45 13.18
CA LEU A 130 0.25 1.97 13.15
C LEU A 130 0.28 3.50 13.23
N SER A 131 -0.42 4.19 12.33
CA SER A 131 -0.64 5.63 12.47
C SER A 131 -1.62 5.90 13.63
N GLU A 132 -1.42 6.98 14.39
CA GLU A 132 -2.51 7.50 15.20
C GLU A 132 -3.68 7.91 14.29
N ASP A 133 -4.89 7.97 14.85
CA ASP A 133 -6.03 8.49 14.11
C ASP A 133 -5.71 9.89 13.57
N GLY A 134 -5.75 10.04 12.27
CA GLY A 134 -5.58 11.34 11.64
C GLY A 134 -6.66 12.30 12.13
N GLN A 135 -6.38 13.62 12.07
CA GLN A 135 -7.32 14.66 12.52
C GLN A 135 -8.62 14.73 11.69
N SER A 136 -8.91 13.69 10.94
CA SER A 136 -10.09 13.61 10.12
C SER A 136 -11.33 13.29 10.96
N LYS A 137 -12.21 14.27 11.07
CA LYS A 137 -13.60 14.05 11.51
C LYS A 137 -14.45 13.45 10.37
N ILE A 138 -13.88 12.63 9.50
CA ILE A 138 -14.64 11.94 8.47
C ILE A 138 -15.40 10.82 9.16
N GLY A 139 -16.67 11.11 9.45
CA GLY A 139 -17.52 10.34 10.33
C GLY A 139 -18.07 9.03 9.75
N ASN A 140 -17.59 8.54 8.62
CA ASN A 140 -18.06 7.31 8.00
C ASN A 140 -16.97 6.27 8.01
N SER A 141 -17.20 5.14 8.68
CA SER A 141 -16.38 3.94 8.55
C SER A 141 -16.32 3.51 7.10
N LEU A 142 -15.12 3.17 6.62
CA LEU A 142 -14.96 2.58 5.29
C LEU A 142 -15.42 1.13 5.32
N PRO A 143 -16.16 0.64 4.30
CA PRO A 143 -16.37 -0.79 4.21
C PRO A 143 -15.02 -1.51 4.09
N LEU A 144 -14.88 -2.67 4.73
CA LEU A 144 -13.78 -3.57 4.43
C LEU A 144 -13.81 -3.84 2.92
N GLU A 145 -12.68 -3.73 2.23
CA GLU A 145 -12.58 -3.83 0.78
C GLU A 145 -11.41 -4.75 0.42
N ILE A 146 -11.71 -5.92 -0.12
CA ILE A 146 -10.70 -6.91 -0.49
C ILE A 146 -11.04 -7.50 -1.86
N MET A 147 -10.12 -7.45 -2.81
CA MET A 147 -10.26 -8.11 -4.10
C MET A 147 -9.69 -9.53 -4.03
N PRO A 148 -10.53 -10.59 -4.18
CA PRO A 148 -10.02 -11.95 -4.21
C PRO A 148 -9.26 -12.24 -5.51
N ALA A 149 -8.22 -13.05 -5.44
CA ALA A 149 -7.48 -13.50 -6.62
C ALA A 149 -8.39 -14.26 -7.58
N GLY A 150 -8.33 -13.92 -8.84
CA GLY A 150 -9.18 -14.51 -9.88
C GLY A 150 -10.58 -13.90 -10.00
N GLN A 151 -10.94 -12.94 -9.16
CA GLN A 151 -12.15 -12.13 -9.29
C GLN A 151 -11.86 -10.81 -9.99
N PHE A 152 -12.91 -10.16 -10.52
CA PHE A 152 -12.79 -8.91 -11.29
C PHE A 152 -13.25 -7.69 -10.49
N GLU A 153 -13.82 -7.88 -9.32
CA GLU A 153 -14.34 -6.81 -8.45
C GLU A 153 -14.07 -7.14 -6.98
N PRO A 154 -13.85 -6.12 -6.12
CA PRO A 154 -13.66 -6.32 -4.69
C PRO A 154 -14.93 -6.85 -4.01
N LEU A 155 -14.72 -7.65 -2.97
CA LEU A 155 -15.74 -7.93 -1.97
C LEU A 155 -15.74 -6.81 -0.94
N TYR A 156 -16.93 -6.46 -0.47
CA TYR A 156 -17.14 -5.45 0.54
C TYR A 156 -17.72 -6.06 1.81
N ARG A 157 -17.21 -5.64 2.98
CA ARG A 157 -17.65 -6.10 4.29
C ARG A 157 -17.51 -7.61 4.50
N THR A 158 -16.54 -8.22 3.83
CA THR A 158 -16.32 -9.66 3.89
C THR A 158 -14.83 -9.93 3.89
N THR A 159 -14.37 -10.69 4.85
CA THR A 159 -13.01 -11.23 4.92
C THR A 159 -12.87 -12.44 4.00
N LEU A 160 -11.63 -12.80 3.66
CA LEU A 160 -11.34 -14.00 2.87
C LEU A 160 -11.00 -15.18 3.78
N SER A 161 -11.44 -16.38 3.40
CA SER A 161 -11.04 -17.62 4.07
C SER A 161 -9.79 -18.20 3.40
N VAL A 162 -8.61 -17.83 3.93
CA VAL A 162 -7.34 -18.36 3.43
C VAL A 162 -7.26 -19.89 3.60
N GLN A 163 -7.92 -20.44 4.61
CA GLN A 163 -7.99 -21.89 4.83
C GLN A 163 -8.74 -22.63 3.70
N ASP A 164 -9.70 -21.97 3.10
CA ASP A 164 -10.45 -22.48 1.94
C ASP A 164 -9.77 -22.16 0.59
N GLY A 165 -8.58 -21.54 0.64
CA GLY A 165 -7.79 -21.22 -0.54
C GLY A 165 -8.12 -19.85 -1.17
N GLU A 166 -8.92 -19.02 -0.51
CA GLU A 166 -9.18 -17.67 -0.96
C GLU A 166 -7.99 -16.76 -0.64
N LEU A 167 -7.36 -16.20 -1.65
CA LEU A 167 -6.23 -15.30 -1.50
C LEU A 167 -6.56 -13.92 -2.06
N PRO A 168 -6.10 -12.82 -1.45
CA PRO A 168 -6.30 -11.48 -1.98
C PRO A 168 -5.37 -11.20 -3.17
N VAL A 169 -5.79 -10.30 -4.05
CA VAL A 169 -4.93 -9.72 -5.12
C VAL A 169 -3.79 -8.90 -4.51
N LEU A 170 -4.07 -8.18 -3.42
CA LEU A 170 -3.08 -7.42 -2.66
C LEU A 170 -2.80 -8.15 -1.34
N PRO A 171 -1.78 -9.02 -1.28
CA PRO A 171 -1.48 -9.78 -0.07
C PRO A 171 -0.87 -8.90 1.03
N LEU A 172 -1.28 -9.19 2.29
CA LEU A 172 -0.67 -8.62 3.48
C LEU A 172 0.72 -9.24 3.77
N SER A 173 0.94 -10.49 3.34
CA SER A 173 2.19 -11.24 3.50
C SER A 173 3.34 -10.69 2.66
N VAL A 174 3.49 -9.37 2.64
CA VAL A 174 4.56 -8.63 1.96
C VAL A 174 5.12 -7.58 2.92
N TYR A 175 6.46 -7.56 3.08
CA TYR A 175 7.12 -6.54 3.90
C TYR A 175 6.86 -5.14 3.35
N GLY A 176 6.29 -4.26 4.19
CA GLY A 176 5.92 -2.90 3.80
C GLY A 176 4.58 -2.80 3.08
N ALA A 177 3.71 -3.82 3.20
CA ALA A 177 2.30 -3.69 2.83
C ALA A 177 1.63 -2.59 3.65
N VAL A 178 0.72 -1.86 3.02
CA VAL A 178 -0.04 -0.77 3.66
C VAL A 178 -1.51 -1.13 3.65
N ALA A 179 -2.12 -1.15 4.84
CA ALA A 179 -3.51 -1.52 5.02
C ALA A 179 -4.22 -0.57 6.01
N MET A 180 -5.53 -0.48 5.91
CA MET A 180 -6.33 0.22 6.92
C MET A 180 -6.54 -0.69 8.13
N ALA A 181 -6.49 -0.10 9.33
CA ALA A 181 -6.88 -0.80 10.55
C ALA A 181 -8.38 -1.12 10.54
N HIS A 182 -8.82 -2.08 11.35
CA HIS A 182 -10.24 -2.31 11.56
C HIS A 182 -10.88 -1.15 12.30
N ASN A 183 -12.17 -0.96 12.07
CA ASN A 183 -13.00 -0.12 12.94
C ASN A 183 -13.14 -0.79 14.31
N ALA A 184 -13.08 0.00 15.39
CA ALA A 184 -13.19 -0.51 16.77
C ALA A 184 -14.50 -1.26 17.04
N ASP A 185 -15.57 -0.93 16.31
CA ASP A 185 -16.91 -1.44 16.55
C ASP A 185 -17.27 -2.65 15.67
N SER A 186 -16.55 -2.88 14.57
CA SER A 186 -16.88 -3.94 13.59
C SER A 186 -15.73 -4.27 12.66
N GLU A 187 -15.46 -5.56 12.47
CA GLU A 187 -14.49 -6.08 11.50
C GLU A 187 -14.97 -5.94 10.04
N ASP A 188 -16.27 -5.73 9.81
CA ASP A 188 -16.83 -5.48 8.47
C ASP A 188 -16.43 -4.10 7.91
N PHE A 189 -15.82 -3.27 8.75
CA PHE A 189 -15.42 -1.91 8.41
C PHE A 189 -13.97 -1.65 8.78
N SER A 190 -13.30 -0.92 7.91
CA SER A 190 -12.00 -0.32 8.20
C SER A 190 -12.17 1.01 8.95
N ALA A 191 -11.19 1.34 9.78
CA ALA A 191 -11.09 2.66 10.37
C ALA A 191 -11.01 3.74 9.27
N PRO A 192 -11.64 4.90 9.44
CA PRO A 192 -11.70 5.90 8.38
C PRO A 192 -10.36 6.55 8.07
N SER A 193 -9.44 6.62 9.04
CA SER A 193 -8.17 7.33 8.92
C SER A 193 -6.95 6.55 9.41
N GLN A 194 -7.13 5.52 10.23
CA GLN A 194 -6.02 4.79 10.80
C GLN A 194 -5.51 3.72 9.84
N PHE A 195 -4.24 3.83 9.44
CA PHE A 195 -3.56 2.84 8.58
C PHE A 195 -2.31 2.30 9.26
N PHE A 196 -1.77 1.21 8.72
CA PHE A 196 -0.52 0.64 9.21
C PHE A 196 0.38 0.16 8.06
N PHE A 197 1.70 0.18 8.32
CA PHE A 197 2.68 -0.57 7.54
C PHE A 197 2.88 -1.92 8.19
N TYR A 198 2.75 -2.98 7.43
CA TYR A 198 2.98 -4.33 7.91
C TYR A 198 4.41 -4.78 7.66
N LEU A 199 5.10 -5.19 8.72
CA LEU A 199 6.48 -5.67 8.67
C LEU A 199 6.49 -7.19 8.59
N TYR A 200 5.97 -7.72 7.51
CA TYR A 200 5.90 -9.16 7.31
C TYR A 200 7.26 -9.84 7.48
N ASP A 201 7.31 -10.83 8.36
CA ASP A 201 8.46 -11.72 8.54
C ASP A 201 8.01 -13.17 8.37
N LYS A 202 8.57 -13.85 7.37
CA LYS A 202 8.27 -15.25 7.08
C LYS A 202 8.52 -16.19 8.27
N LYS A 203 9.40 -15.85 9.19
CA LYS A 203 9.65 -16.64 10.41
C LYS A 203 8.45 -16.66 11.36
N ASN A 204 7.61 -15.63 11.29
CA ASN A 204 6.44 -15.45 12.12
C ASN A 204 5.14 -15.74 11.34
N SER A 205 5.24 -16.45 10.21
CA SER A 205 4.09 -16.80 9.37
C SER A 205 3.58 -18.21 9.65
N GLY A 206 2.35 -18.47 9.22
CA GLY A 206 1.72 -19.79 9.27
C GLY A 206 2.25 -20.77 8.22
N LEU A 207 1.54 -21.89 8.08
CA LEU A 207 1.82 -22.87 7.04
C LEU A 207 1.72 -22.21 5.65
N GLY A 208 2.67 -22.55 4.75
CA GLY A 208 2.76 -21.95 3.43
C GLY A 208 3.46 -20.59 3.37
N GLY A 209 3.88 -20.03 4.51
CA GLY A 209 4.56 -18.73 4.56
C GLY A 209 3.59 -17.56 4.35
N ILE A 210 2.35 -17.71 4.78
CA ILE A 210 1.31 -16.67 4.76
C ILE A 210 1.09 -16.18 6.19
N CYS A 211 0.90 -14.88 6.41
CA CYS A 211 0.60 -14.35 7.73
C CYS A 211 -0.79 -14.82 8.19
N PHE A 212 -1.00 -14.87 9.50
CA PHE A 212 -2.27 -15.33 10.08
C PHE A 212 -3.44 -14.38 9.76
N GLU A 213 -3.13 -13.13 9.52
CA GLU A 213 -4.08 -12.05 9.25
C GLU A 213 -4.34 -11.82 7.75
N GLU A 214 -3.84 -12.73 6.88
CA GLU A 214 -4.04 -12.61 5.43
C GLU A 214 -5.53 -12.65 5.08
N GLY A 215 -5.96 -11.72 4.20
CA GLY A 215 -7.37 -11.63 3.81
C GLY A 215 -8.30 -11.01 4.85
N GLN A 216 -7.75 -10.46 5.96
CA GLN A 216 -8.54 -9.83 7.02
C GLN A 216 -8.61 -8.30 6.91
N PHE A 217 -7.66 -7.67 6.23
CA PHE A 217 -7.54 -6.20 6.14
C PHE A 217 -7.65 -5.71 4.71
N SER A 218 -8.15 -4.48 4.54
CA SER A 218 -8.10 -3.76 3.26
C SER A 218 -6.67 -3.30 2.98
N VAL A 219 -5.88 -4.15 2.34
CA VAL A 219 -4.57 -3.79 1.80
C VAL A 219 -4.79 -2.94 0.55
N PHE A 220 -4.15 -1.77 0.48
CA PHE A 220 -4.35 -0.83 -0.60
C PHE A 220 -3.05 -0.29 -1.21
N GLY A 221 -1.89 -0.77 -0.76
CA GLY A 221 -0.63 -0.32 -1.31
C GLY A 221 0.60 -1.00 -0.71
N TYR A 222 1.74 -0.61 -1.22
CA TYR A 222 3.04 -1.15 -0.80
C TYR A 222 4.10 -0.07 -0.76
N THR A 223 5.01 -0.19 0.21
CA THR A 223 6.20 0.64 0.28
C THR A 223 7.16 0.25 -0.85
N THR A 224 7.52 1.20 -1.70
CA THR A 224 8.41 0.99 -2.86
C THR A 224 9.79 1.58 -2.63
N GLU A 225 9.88 2.71 -1.92
CA GLU A 225 11.14 3.34 -1.56
C GLU A 225 11.25 3.53 -0.03
N GLY A 226 12.47 3.46 0.51
CA GLY A 226 12.71 3.61 1.94
C GLY A 226 12.23 2.41 2.78
N ARG A 227 12.13 1.22 2.20
CA ARG A 227 11.70 0.00 2.93
C ARG A 227 12.59 -0.32 4.12
N GLU A 228 13.88 -0.04 4.01
CA GLU A 228 14.87 -0.19 5.09
C GLU A 228 14.64 0.76 6.27
N ILE A 229 13.89 1.83 6.06
CA ILE A 229 13.53 2.79 7.12
C ILE A 229 12.43 2.21 8.02
N LEU A 230 11.51 1.40 7.46
CA LEU A 230 10.39 0.85 8.23
C LEU A 230 10.85 0.10 9.49
N SER A 231 11.92 -0.69 9.40
CA SER A 231 12.45 -1.43 10.56
C SER A 231 13.11 -0.55 11.63
N GLN A 232 13.27 0.74 11.38
CA GLN A 232 13.88 1.71 12.27
C GLN A 232 12.86 2.68 12.88
N ILE A 233 11.61 2.59 12.47
CA ILE A 233 10.51 3.40 13.02
C ILE A 233 10.13 2.82 14.40
N GLU A 234 9.96 3.71 15.35
CA GLU A 234 9.64 3.40 16.75
C GLU A 234 8.38 4.16 17.18
N SER A 235 7.73 3.67 18.25
CA SER A 235 6.59 4.38 18.84
C SER A 235 7.00 5.80 19.25
N GLY A 236 6.19 6.78 18.84
CA GLY A 236 6.44 8.19 19.07
C GLY A 236 7.17 8.92 17.94
N ASP A 237 7.65 8.21 16.93
CA ASP A 237 8.10 8.85 15.68
C ASP A 237 6.91 9.58 15.02
N VAL A 238 7.19 10.63 14.25
CA VAL A 238 6.15 11.52 13.73
C VAL A 238 6.13 11.51 12.21
N ILE A 239 4.95 11.35 11.63
CA ILE A 239 4.70 11.66 10.22
C ILE A 239 4.70 13.18 10.10
N GLN A 240 5.83 13.78 9.76
CA GLN A 240 5.92 15.22 9.59
C GLN A 240 5.04 15.71 8.45
N SER A 241 4.98 14.96 7.36
CA SER A 241 4.09 15.22 6.23
C SER A 241 3.83 13.99 5.39
N ALA A 242 2.64 13.92 4.80
CA ALA A 242 2.27 12.98 3.75
C ALA A 242 1.88 13.75 2.49
N LYS A 243 2.47 13.43 1.34
CA LYS A 243 2.25 14.15 0.08
C LYS A 243 1.91 13.22 -1.06
N LEU A 244 0.84 13.51 -1.76
CA LEU A 244 0.50 12.84 -3.02
C LEU A 244 1.38 13.38 -4.14
N LEU A 245 2.33 12.58 -4.60
CA LEU A 245 3.26 12.97 -5.66
C LEU A 245 2.68 12.77 -7.05
N GLN A 246 1.93 11.68 -7.24
CA GLN A 246 1.32 11.29 -8.52
C GLN A 246 -0.06 10.69 -8.32
N GLY A 247 -0.91 10.73 -9.34
CA GLY A 247 -2.21 10.08 -9.35
C GLY A 247 -3.38 10.94 -8.90
N ARG A 248 -3.19 12.25 -8.68
CA ARG A 248 -4.26 13.17 -8.29
C ARG A 248 -5.38 13.23 -9.34
N GLU A 249 -5.03 13.11 -10.60
CA GLU A 249 -5.96 13.11 -11.76
C GLU A 249 -6.87 11.89 -11.79
N ARG A 250 -6.54 10.86 -11.03
CA ARG A 250 -7.29 9.59 -10.90
C ARG A 250 -8.18 9.56 -9.67
N LEU A 251 -8.05 10.55 -8.78
CA LEU A 251 -8.89 10.67 -7.60
C LEU A 251 -10.21 11.32 -7.98
N LEU A 252 -11.29 10.57 -7.85
CA LEU A 252 -12.65 11.04 -8.06
C LEU A 252 -13.29 11.28 -6.70
N LEU A 253 -13.75 12.50 -6.49
CA LEU A 253 -14.50 12.91 -5.31
C LEU A 253 -16.00 12.80 -5.57
N PRO A 254 -16.82 12.54 -4.52
CA PRO A 254 -18.26 12.57 -4.65
C PRO A 254 -18.71 13.93 -5.19
N SER A 255 -19.71 13.91 -6.10
CA SER A 255 -20.37 15.13 -6.55
C SER A 255 -21.32 15.58 -5.44
N HIS A 256 -21.09 16.74 -4.87
CA HIS A 256 -22.03 17.39 -3.94
C HIS A 256 -23.26 17.93 -4.66
#